data_39e7170eb384dd703de894d820e35b02
#
_entry.id   39e7170eb384dd703de894d820e35b02
#
_cell.length_a   1.000
_cell.length_b   1.000
_cell.length_c   1.000
_cell.angle_alpha   90.00
_cell.angle_beta   90.00
_cell.angle_gamma   90.00
#
_symmetry.space_group_name_H-M   'P 1'
#
loop_
_entity.id
_entity.type
_entity.pdbx_description
1 polymer ?
#
loop_
_entity_poly.entity_id
_entity_poly.type
_entity_poly.pdbx_seq_one_letter_code
_entity_poly.pdbx_strand_id
1 'polypeptide(L)'
;FKDIAPYDDSDFSATMARLVKEPGFENAIKYVMPDADYRQVANSLLQIDNKEDFQKKVMFGILKILESKTTAGVTDSGLENLTPDRNVLFITNHRDIVLDASFLGLVMIRRGISAQEVALGDNLLIYDWIEELVRFNKGIIVKRNLLLTKALEAAKQLSGYIHYCIREKHESVWIAQREGRAKDSNDVTQESVIKMLALAGEAPGIVDRLMELNITPTSVSYEYD
;
A
#
# COMPACT_ATOMS: atom_id res chain seq x y z
N PHE A 1 7.40 13.00 8.87
CA PHE A 1 6.46 11.98 8.31
C PHE A 1 6.26 10.76 9.21
N LYS A 2 6.95 10.65 10.37
CA LYS A 2 6.93 9.43 11.22
C LYS A 2 5.53 8.94 11.62
N ASP A 3 4.55 9.82 11.68
CA ASP A 3 3.17 9.54 12.07
C ASP A 3 2.29 8.98 10.94
N ILE A 4 2.74 9.04 9.68
CA ILE A 4 2.02 8.51 8.52
C ILE A 4 2.84 7.50 7.70
N ALA A 5 4.16 7.54 7.79
CA ALA A 5 5.05 6.70 7.01
C ALA A 5 5.02 5.23 7.46
N PRO A 6 5.34 4.27 6.58
CA PRO A 6 5.72 2.93 7.00
C PRO A 6 6.83 2.96 8.04
N TYR A 7 6.92 1.91 8.86
CA TYR A 7 8.03 1.78 9.80
C TYR A 7 9.36 1.60 9.06
N ASP A 8 10.44 2.07 9.68
CA ASP A 8 11.79 1.79 9.21
C ASP A 8 12.18 0.34 9.52
N ASP A 9 13.16 -0.21 8.80
CA ASP A 9 13.62 -1.58 9.05
C ASP A 9 14.23 -1.75 10.44
N SER A 10 14.74 -0.67 11.04
CA SER A 10 15.20 -0.66 12.44
C SER A 10 14.10 -1.00 13.46
N ASP A 11 12.83 -0.71 13.13
CA ASP A 11 11.69 -1.00 14.00
C ASP A 11 11.12 -2.41 13.77
N PHE A 12 11.58 -3.09 12.72
CA PHE A 12 10.98 -4.30 12.20
C PHE A 12 10.94 -5.44 13.23
N SER A 13 12.10 -5.87 13.73
CA SER A 13 12.19 -7.02 14.63
C SER A 13 11.43 -6.80 15.94
N ALA A 14 11.47 -5.57 16.49
CA ALA A 14 10.74 -5.24 17.71
C ALA A 14 9.22 -5.25 17.50
N THR A 15 8.74 -4.74 16.36
CA THR A 15 7.33 -4.74 16.00
C THR A 15 6.84 -6.16 15.72
N MET A 16 7.59 -6.97 14.98
CA MET A 16 7.24 -8.37 14.74
C MET A 16 7.14 -9.17 16.03
N ALA A 17 8.06 -8.94 16.98
CA ALA A 17 8.03 -9.62 18.28
C ALA A 17 6.80 -9.24 19.13
N ARG A 18 6.16 -8.11 18.89
CA ARG A 18 4.87 -7.73 19.46
C ARG A 18 3.71 -8.39 18.70
N LEU A 19 3.69 -8.24 17.38
CA LEU A 19 2.63 -8.76 16.50
C LEU A 19 2.38 -10.25 16.67
N VAL A 20 3.42 -11.07 16.75
CA VAL A 20 3.27 -12.53 16.95
C VAL A 20 2.69 -12.93 18.32
N LYS A 21 2.55 -11.99 19.23
CA LYS A 21 1.91 -12.21 20.55
C LYS A 21 0.47 -11.70 20.60
N GLU A 22 0.05 -10.96 19.57
CA GLU A 22 -1.30 -10.39 19.50
C GLU A 22 -2.32 -11.45 19.12
N PRO A 23 -3.35 -11.69 19.95
CA PRO A 23 -4.38 -12.70 19.65
C PRO A 23 -5.13 -12.42 18.35
N GLY A 24 -5.33 -11.14 17.99
CA GLY A 24 -5.96 -10.72 16.74
C GLY A 24 -5.14 -11.12 15.53
N PHE A 25 -3.81 -10.94 15.60
CA PHE A 25 -2.88 -11.36 14.55
C PHE A 25 -2.83 -12.89 14.42
N GLU A 26 -2.76 -13.60 15.52
CA GLU A 26 -2.81 -15.08 15.54
C GLU A 26 -4.09 -15.60 14.85
N ASN A 27 -5.26 -15.02 15.21
CA ASN A 27 -6.53 -15.40 14.61
C ASN A 27 -6.57 -15.10 13.10
N ALA A 28 -6.01 -13.96 12.66
CA ALA A 28 -5.91 -13.62 11.24
C ALA A 28 -5.04 -14.63 10.47
N ILE A 29 -3.89 -15.00 11.02
CA ILE A 29 -3.02 -16.03 10.42
C ILE A 29 -3.73 -17.38 10.34
N LYS A 30 -4.39 -17.83 11.40
CA LYS A 30 -5.15 -19.09 11.40
C LYS A 30 -6.31 -19.09 10.41
N TYR A 31 -6.93 -17.93 10.17
CA TYR A 31 -7.98 -17.80 9.15
C TYR A 31 -7.43 -17.97 7.73
N VAL A 32 -6.29 -17.36 7.45
CA VAL A 32 -5.65 -17.44 6.11
C VAL A 32 -4.98 -18.79 5.89
N MET A 33 -4.41 -19.37 6.94
CA MET A 33 -3.63 -20.61 6.92
C MET A 33 -4.14 -21.59 7.98
N PRO A 34 -5.36 -22.15 7.84
CA PRO A 34 -6.02 -22.95 8.88
C PRO A 34 -5.25 -24.24 9.25
N ASP A 35 -4.49 -24.77 8.32
CA ASP A 35 -3.74 -26.03 8.50
C ASP A 35 -2.30 -25.79 9.03
N ALA A 36 -1.88 -24.53 9.20
CA ALA A 36 -0.53 -24.21 9.66
C ALA A 36 -0.43 -24.20 11.18
N ASP A 37 0.66 -24.75 11.71
CA ASP A 37 1.01 -24.56 13.13
C ASP A 37 1.44 -23.11 13.35
N TYR A 38 0.65 -22.35 14.11
CA TYR A 38 0.93 -20.94 14.40
C TYR A 38 2.32 -20.73 15.03
N ARG A 39 2.79 -21.63 15.87
CA ARG A 39 4.11 -21.51 16.50
C ARG A 39 5.23 -21.54 15.46
N GLN A 40 5.11 -22.41 14.48
CA GLN A 40 6.08 -22.49 13.39
C GLN A 40 6.03 -21.24 12.51
N VAL A 41 4.82 -20.75 12.18
CA VAL A 41 4.64 -19.49 11.45
C VAL A 41 5.26 -18.32 12.21
N ALA A 42 4.94 -18.16 13.49
CA ALA A 42 5.48 -17.10 14.33
C ALA A 42 7.02 -17.14 14.39
N ASN A 43 7.61 -18.33 14.58
CA ASN A 43 9.05 -18.50 14.58
C ASN A 43 9.68 -18.11 13.24
N SER A 44 9.04 -18.43 12.12
CA SER A 44 9.52 -18.05 10.79
C SER A 44 9.44 -16.53 10.57
N LEU A 45 8.38 -15.90 11.06
CA LEU A 45 8.21 -14.44 10.99
C LEU A 45 9.28 -13.71 11.81
N LEU A 46 9.65 -14.24 12.97
CA LEU A 46 10.70 -13.66 13.82
C LEU A 46 12.13 -13.74 13.23
N GLN A 47 12.33 -14.51 12.16
CA GLN A 47 13.61 -14.58 11.44
C GLN A 47 13.72 -13.51 10.34
N ILE A 48 12.67 -12.75 10.09
CA ILE A 48 12.65 -11.67 9.09
C ILE A 48 13.00 -10.37 9.83
N ASP A 49 13.86 -9.55 9.24
CA ASP A 49 14.37 -8.33 9.85
C ASP A 49 14.17 -7.05 9.02
N ASN A 50 13.52 -7.18 7.84
CA ASN A 50 13.25 -6.05 6.96
C ASN A 50 11.96 -6.23 6.15
N LYS A 51 11.42 -5.11 5.66
CA LYS A 51 10.16 -5.04 4.92
C LYS A 51 10.21 -5.78 3.58
N GLU A 52 11.32 -5.69 2.87
CA GLU A 52 11.44 -6.30 1.54
C GLU A 52 11.37 -7.82 1.63
N ASP A 53 12.06 -8.41 2.59
CA ASP A 53 12.00 -9.85 2.87
C ASP A 53 10.60 -10.27 3.32
N PHE A 54 9.94 -9.47 4.14
CA PHE A 54 8.56 -9.72 4.53
C PHE A 54 7.63 -9.73 3.31
N GLN A 55 7.75 -8.73 2.43
CA GLN A 55 6.98 -8.68 1.19
C GLN A 55 7.22 -9.92 0.31
N LYS A 56 8.49 -10.28 0.07
CA LYS A 56 8.87 -11.37 -0.84
C LYS A 56 8.61 -12.76 -0.27
N LYS A 57 8.87 -12.96 1.03
CA LYS A 57 8.82 -14.30 1.66
C LYS A 57 7.45 -14.61 2.27
N VAL A 58 6.72 -13.60 2.74
CA VAL A 58 5.44 -13.77 3.44
C VAL A 58 4.28 -13.31 2.59
N MET A 59 4.20 -12.00 2.30
CA MET A 59 3.05 -11.42 1.62
C MET A 59 2.86 -11.99 0.21
N PHE A 60 3.94 -12.11 -0.55
CA PHE A 60 3.88 -12.73 -1.87
C PHE A 60 3.36 -14.18 -1.82
N GLY A 61 3.79 -14.97 -0.84
CA GLY A 61 3.30 -16.34 -0.62
C GLY A 61 1.81 -16.37 -0.30
N ILE A 62 1.35 -15.51 0.61
CA ILE A 62 -0.07 -15.38 0.98
C ILE A 62 -0.91 -14.97 -0.23
N LEU A 63 -0.46 -13.97 -0.99
CA LEU A 63 -1.18 -13.48 -2.16
C LEU A 63 -1.25 -14.53 -3.28
N LYS A 64 -0.22 -15.35 -3.46
CA LYS A 64 -0.27 -16.49 -4.40
C LYS A 64 -1.28 -17.55 -3.98
N ILE A 65 -1.37 -17.85 -2.68
CA ILE A 65 -2.39 -18.79 -2.17
C ILE A 65 -3.78 -18.20 -2.40
N LEU A 66 -3.98 -16.92 -2.08
CA LEU A 66 -5.24 -16.23 -2.29
C LEU A 66 -5.63 -16.27 -3.77
N GLU A 67 -4.74 -15.85 -4.67
CA GLU A 67 -4.96 -15.90 -6.12
C GLU A 67 -5.38 -17.31 -6.57
N SER A 68 -4.63 -18.33 -6.18
CA SER A 68 -4.90 -19.72 -6.63
C SER A 68 -6.23 -20.28 -6.13
N LYS A 69 -6.73 -19.79 -4.98
CA LYS A 69 -7.97 -20.28 -4.37
C LYS A 69 -9.21 -19.49 -4.78
N THR A 70 -9.04 -18.22 -5.15
CA THR A 70 -10.17 -17.30 -5.31
C THR A 70 -10.29 -16.68 -6.70
N THR A 71 -9.33 -16.91 -7.59
CA THR A 71 -9.34 -16.36 -8.95
C THR A 71 -8.95 -17.38 -9.99
N ALA A 72 -9.26 -17.11 -11.26
CA ALA A 72 -8.73 -17.87 -12.41
C ALA A 72 -7.29 -17.46 -12.78
N GLY A 73 -6.75 -16.44 -12.09
CA GLY A 73 -5.41 -15.88 -12.26
C GLY A 73 -5.45 -14.36 -12.31
N VAL A 74 -4.31 -13.75 -12.01
CA VAL A 74 -4.10 -12.29 -12.12
C VAL A 74 -3.19 -12.05 -13.31
N THR A 75 -3.67 -11.23 -14.25
CA THR A 75 -2.92 -10.82 -15.43
C THR A 75 -2.67 -9.31 -15.39
N ASP A 76 -1.61 -8.86 -16.05
CA ASP A 76 -1.30 -7.45 -16.19
C ASP A 76 -0.85 -7.11 -17.60
N SER A 77 -1.00 -5.84 -17.97
CA SER A 77 -0.45 -5.26 -19.20
C SER A 77 0.02 -3.84 -18.93
N GLY A 78 1.09 -3.42 -19.61
CA GLY A 78 1.68 -2.09 -19.43
C GLY A 78 2.78 -2.03 -18.38
N LEU A 79 2.85 -2.96 -17.42
CA LEU A 79 3.94 -3.03 -16.43
C LEU A 79 5.30 -3.33 -17.06
N GLU A 80 5.34 -3.90 -18.25
CA GLU A 80 6.55 -4.07 -19.06
C GLU A 80 7.23 -2.74 -19.45
N ASN A 81 6.49 -1.63 -19.36
CA ASN A 81 7.03 -0.29 -19.63
C ASN A 81 7.67 0.35 -18.38
N LEU A 82 7.55 -0.27 -17.21
CA LEU A 82 8.22 0.17 -16.00
C LEU A 82 9.65 -0.39 -15.97
N THR A 83 10.59 0.47 -15.60
CA THR A 83 11.97 0.06 -15.34
C THR A 83 12.17 0.01 -13.81
N PRO A 84 13.03 -0.89 -13.29
CA PRO A 84 13.27 -1.02 -11.85
C PRO A 84 13.76 0.27 -11.17
N ASP A 85 14.39 1.15 -11.92
CA ASP A 85 14.99 2.42 -11.48
C ASP A 85 14.01 3.60 -11.55
N ARG A 86 12.82 3.40 -12.11
CA ARG A 86 11.80 4.45 -12.23
C ARG A 86 10.67 4.26 -11.24
N ASN A 87 10.71 5.06 -10.20
CA ASN A 87 9.63 5.08 -9.22
C ASN A 87 8.44 5.89 -9.74
N VAL A 88 7.24 5.40 -9.50
CA VAL A 88 6.01 5.95 -10.06
C VAL A 88 4.91 6.04 -9.00
N LEU A 89 4.02 7.01 -9.19
CA LEU A 89 2.76 7.08 -8.44
C LEU A 89 1.66 6.39 -9.25
N PHE A 90 1.25 5.21 -8.82
CA PHE A 90 0.07 4.53 -9.36
C PHE A 90 -1.19 5.20 -8.83
N ILE A 91 -2.05 5.66 -9.75
CA ILE A 91 -3.40 6.13 -9.43
C ILE A 91 -4.37 5.16 -10.07
N THR A 92 -5.19 4.48 -9.26
CA THR A 92 -6.11 3.47 -9.76
C THR A 92 -7.56 3.79 -9.44
N ASN A 93 -8.48 3.25 -10.23
CA ASN A 93 -9.85 3.06 -9.76
C ASN A 93 -9.83 2.20 -8.47
N HIS A 94 -10.92 2.19 -7.72
CA HIS A 94 -10.96 1.53 -6.41
C HIS A 94 -12.17 0.60 -6.30
N ARG A 95 -11.91 -0.70 -6.42
CA ARG A 95 -12.91 -1.77 -6.41
C ARG A 95 -12.89 -2.56 -5.11
N ASP A 96 -11.69 -2.92 -4.64
CA ASP A 96 -11.51 -3.69 -3.40
C ASP A 96 -10.51 -3.01 -2.45
N ILE A 97 -10.81 -3.06 -1.14
CA ILE A 97 -10.00 -2.40 -0.09
C ILE A 97 -8.59 -3.00 -0.01
N VAL A 98 -8.47 -4.31 -0.24
CA VAL A 98 -7.24 -5.07 -0.03
C VAL A 98 -6.63 -5.48 -1.37
N LEU A 99 -7.45 -6.00 -2.28
CA LEU A 99 -6.95 -6.68 -3.47
C LEU A 99 -6.36 -5.74 -4.51
N ASP A 100 -6.88 -4.52 -4.68
CA ASP A 100 -6.40 -3.60 -5.72
C ASP A 100 -4.89 -3.35 -5.60
N ALA A 101 -4.45 -2.87 -4.43
CA ALA A 101 -3.04 -2.60 -4.18
C ALA A 101 -2.21 -3.89 -4.03
N SER A 102 -2.82 -4.95 -3.46
CA SER A 102 -2.12 -6.22 -3.22
C SER A 102 -1.80 -6.96 -4.50
N PHE A 103 -2.74 -7.02 -5.46
CA PHE A 103 -2.49 -7.68 -6.75
C PHE A 103 -1.54 -6.86 -7.62
N LEU A 104 -1.57 -5.53 -7.54
CA LEU A 104 -0.52 -4.73 -8.16
C LEU A 104 0.86 -5.08 -7.59
N GLY A 105 1.01 -5.14 -6.27
CA GLY A 105 2.25 -5.57 -5.62
C GLY A 105 2.68 -6.99 -6.02
N LEU A 106 1.71 -7.91 -6.13
CA LEU A 106 1.97 -9.29 -6.58
C LEU A 106 2.57 -9.34 -7.98
N VAL A 107 1.99 -8.60 -8.94
CA VAL A 107 2.50 -8.60 -10.32
C VAL A 107 3.83 -7.84 -10.45
N MET A 108 4.04 -6.77 -9.65
CA MET A 108 5.35 -6.09 -9.59
C MET A 108 6.45 -7.04 -9.12
N ILE A 109 6.23 -7.77 -8.01
CA ILE A 109 7.21 -8.72 -7.48
C ILE A 109 7.49 -9.86 -8.49
N ARG A 110 6.48 -10.35 -9.21
CA ARG A 110 6.65 -11.33 -10.30
C ARG A 110 7.57 -10.85 -11.41
N ARG A 111 7.59 -9.54 -11.66
CA ARG A 111 8.46 -8.90 -12.64
C ARG A 111 9.83 -8.47 -12.09
N GLY A 112 10.12 -8.82 -10.83
CA GLY A 112 11.38 -8.45 -10.18
C GLY A 112 11.44 -6.97 -9.74
N ILE A 113 10.28 -6.29 -9.67
CA ILE A 113 10.15 -4.91 -9.20
C ILE A 113 9.68 -4.94 -7.74
N SER A 114 10.23 -4.09 -6.88
CA SER A 114 9.79 -3.97 -5.50
C SER A 114 8.33 -3.53 -5.41
N ALA A 115 7.57 -4.11 -4.48
CA ALA A 115 6.18 -3.70 -4.25
C ALA A 115 6.12 -2.26 -3.75
N GLN A 116 5.10 -1.54 -4.19
CA GLN A 116 4.85 -0.14 -3.88
C GLN A 116 4.45 0.08 -2.42
N GLU A 117 4.61 1.30 -1.92
CA GLU A 117 3.92 1.76 -0.71
C GLU A 117 2.45 2.03 -1.00
N VAL A 118 1.57 1.83 -0.02
CA VAL A 118 0.11 1.85 -0.21
C VAL A 118 -0.53 2.90 0.68
N ALA A 119 -1.13 3.94 0.09
CA ALA A 119 -1.89 4.94 0.83
C ALA A 119 -3.28 4.39 1.21
N LEU A 120 -3.58 4.34 2.52
CA LEU A 120 -4.85 3.83 3.04
C LEU A 120 -5.38 4.70 4.19
N GLY A 121 -6.70 4.77 4.31
CA GLY A 121 -7.35 5.58 5.33
C GLY A 121 -7.21 5.03 6.73
N ASP A 122 -6.98 5.92 7.72
CA ASP A 122 -6.89 5.58 9.14
C ASP A 122 -8.17 4.95 9.71
N ASN A 123 -9.31 5.14 9.06
CA ASN A 123 -10.57 4.50 9.42
C ASN A 123 -10.56 2.96 9.28
N LEU A 124 -9.55 2.39 8.63
CA LEU A 124 -9.35 0.94 8.52
C LEU A 124 -8.55 0.37 9.71
N LEU A 125 -7.92 1.23 10.49
CA LEU A 125 -7.01 0.87 11.59
C LEU A 125 -7.80 0.77 12.91
N ILE A 126 -8.70 -0.21 12.98
CA ILE A 126 -9.64 -0.38 14.11
C ILE A 126 -9.00 -0.99 15.37
N TYR A 127 -7.80 -1.53 15.26
CA TYR A 127 -6.98 -2.05 16.35
C TYR A 127 -5.50 -1.66 16.14
N ASP A 128 -4.77 -1.44 17.22
CA ASP A 128 -3.35 -1.02 17.18
C ASP A 128 -2.48 -2.01 16.39
N TRP A 129 -2.71 -3.31 16.55
CA TRP A 129 -1.95 -4.33 15.82
C TRP A 129 -2.20 -4.29 14.30
N ILE A 130 -3.39 -3.82 13.85
CA ILE A 130 -3.66 -3.63 12.42
C ILE A 130 -2.83 -2.45 11.90
N GLU A 131 -2.74 -1.34 12.65
CA GLU A 131 -1.87 -0.23 12.28
C GLU A 131 -0.42 -0.69 12.19
N GLU A 132 0.07 -1.41 13.20
CA GLU A 132 1.42 -1.96 13.18
C GLU A 132 1.66 -2.84 11.94
N LEU A 133 0.75 -3.77 11.63
CA LEU A 133 0.85 -4.64 10.47
C LEU A 133 0.82 -3.84 9.15
N VAL A 134 -0.06 -2.86 9.02
CA VAL A 134 -0.20 -2.03 7.83
C VAL A 134 1.07 -1.21 7.59
N ARG A 135 1.55 -0.50 8.60
CA ARG A 135 2.78 0.31 8.48
C ARG A 135 4.03 -0.55 8.26
N PHE A 136 4.02 -1.73 8.82
CA PHE A 136 5.02 -2.75 8.59
C PHE A 136 5.02 -3.27 7.13
N ASN A 137 3.82 -3.35 6.54
CA ASN A 137 3.58 -3.81 5.19
C ASN A 137 3.56 -2.66 4.15
N LYS A 138 4.42 -1.64 4.33
CA LYS A 138 4.54 -0.49 3.44
C LYS A 138 3.29 0.41 3.36
N GLY A 139 2.43 0.42 4.41
CA GLY A 139 1.24 1.26 4.45
C GLY A 139 1.54 2.71 4.83
N ILE A 140 1.02 3.66 4.06
CA ILE A 140 1.01 5.10 4.33
C ILE A 140 -0.36 5.46 4.92
N ILE A 141 -0.40 6.08 6.09
CA ILE A 141 -1.64 6.40 6.77
C ILE A 141 -2.22 7.72 6.26
N VAL A 142 -3.40 7.66 5.65
CA VAL A 142 -4.17 8.82 5.21
C VAL A 142 -5.13 9.23 6.31
N LYS A 143 -4.85 10.34 6.97
CA LYS A 143 -5.68 10.88 8.05
C LYS A 143 -7.01 11.40 7.50
N ARG A 144 -8.12 10.96 8.08
CA ARG A 144 -9.48 11.31 7.66
C ARG A 144 -10.27 11.98 8.78
N ASN A 145 -11.46 12.49 8.45
CA ASN A 145 -12.41 13.08 9.40
C ASN A 145 -11.83 14.23 10.25
N LEU A 146 -10.91 14.99 9.68
CA LEU A 146 -10.26 16.12 10.33
C LEU A 146 -11.05 17.42 10.15
N LEU A 147 -10.91 18.35 11.09
CA LEU A 147 -11.34 19.74 10.90
C LEU A 147 -10.59 20.38 9.72
N LEU A 148 -11.21 21.31 9.01
CA LEU A 148 -10.68 21.90 7.77
C LEU A 148 -9.21 22.33 7.84
N THR A 149 -8.80 23.00 8.91
CA THR A 149 -7.41 23.46 9.09
C THR A 149 -6.43 22.27 9.19
N LYS A 150 -6.77 21.28 10.00
CA LYS A 150 -5.99 20.06 10.15
C LYS A 150 -6.01 19.17 8.89
N ALA A 151 -7.13 19.20 8.15
CA ALA A 151 -7.25 18.48 6.90
C ALA A 151 -6.28 19.01 5.84
N LEU A 152 -6.11 20.33 5.74
CA LEU A 152 -5.13 20.92 4.84
C LEU A 152 -3.68 20.58 5.23
N GLU A 153 -3.37 20.60 6.53
CA GLU A 153 -2.04 20.21 7.04
C GLU A 153 -1.75 18.74 6.74
N ALA A 154 -2.71 17.86 7.01
CA ALA A 154 -2.59 16.43 6.71
C ALA A 154 -2.45 16.17 5.19
N ALA A 155 -3.20 16.88 4.35
CA ALA A 155 -3.08 16.80 2.90
C ALA A 155 -1.69 17.26 2.41
N LYS A 156 -1.16 18.35 2.95
CA LYS A 156 0.22 18.79 2.65
C LYS A 156 1.26 17.78 3.11
N GLN A 157 1.09 17.21 4.30
CA GLN A 157 1.98 16.18 4.82
C GLN A 157 1.99 14.94 3.94
N LEU A 158 0.81 14.44 3.54
CA LEU A 158 0.68 13.30 2.65
C LEU A 158 1.30 13.57 1.28
N SER A 159 0.98 14.72 0.67
CA SER A 159 1.58 15.16 -0.59
C SER A 159 3.10 15.20 -0.50
N GLY A 160 3.64 15.83 0.55
CA GLY A 160 5.09 15.91 0.78
C GLY A 160 5.74 14.54 0.95
N TYR A 161 5.07 13.63 1.63
CA TYR A 161 5.57 12.26 1.80
C TYR A 161 5.60 11.49 0.47
N ILE A 162 4.55 11.62 -0.37
CA ILE A 162 4.50 10.98 -1.69
C ILE A 162 5.61 11.51 -2.60
N HIS A 163 5.83 12.83 -2.63
CA HIS A 163 6.96 13.43 -3.36
C HIS A 163 8.31 12.91 -2.86
N TYR A 164 8.49 12.83 -1.55
CA TYR A 164 9.69 12.25 -0.93
C TYR A 164 9.91 10.79 -1.34
N CYS A 165 8.84 9.96 -1.36
CA CYS A 165 8.94 8.56 -1.79
C CYS A 165 9.46 8.44 -3.22
N ILE A 166 8.88 9.19 -4.14
CA ILE A 166 9.23 9.11 -5.57
C ILE A 166 10.63 9.66 -5.85
N ARG A 167 10.99 10.80 -5.24
CA ARG A 167 12.18 11.57 -5.62
C ARG A 167 13.44 11.23 -4.83
N GLU A 168 13.27 10.90 -3.55
CA GLU A 168 14.40 10.75 -2.63
C GLU A 168 14.52 9.34 -2.06
N LYS A 169 13.39 8.76 -1.62
CA LYS A 169 13.36 7.41 -1.05
C LYS A 169 13.47 6.32 -2.11
N HIS A 170 13.15 6.66 -3.36
CA HIS A 170 13.14 5.74 -4.49
C HIS A 170 12.17 4.56 -4.30
N GLU A 171 10.96 4.87 -3.83
CA GLU A 171 9.87 3.91 -3.68
C GLU A 171 8.67 4.35 -4.53
N SER A 172 8.03 3.40 -5.24
CA SER A 172 6.75 3.64 -5.89
C SER A 172 5.63 3.72 -4.86
N VAL A 173 4.57 4.45 -5.19
CA VAL A 173 3.41 4.64 -4.30
C VAL A 173 2.13 4.29 -5.05
N TRP A 174 1.17 3.68 -4.37
CA TRP A 174 -0.19 3.47 -4.82
C TRP A 174 -1.16 4.36 -4.05
N ILE A 175 -2.07 5.00 -4.77
CA ILE A 175 -3.21 5.72 -4.19
C ILE A 175 -4.46 5.48 -5.05
N ALA A 176 -5.61 5.33 -4.40
CA ALA A 176 -6.89 5.30 -5.10
C ALA A 176 -7.24 6.69 -5.68
N GLN A 177 -7.84 6.71 -6.86
CA GLN A 177 -8.27 7.96 -7.53
C GLN A 177 -9.41 8.69 -6.82
N ARG A 178 -10.01 8.07 -5.81
CA ARG A 178 -11.13 8.61 -5.04
C ARG A 178 -11.14 8.09 -3.62
N GLU A 179 -11.87 8.79 -2.76
CA GLU A 179 -12.18 8.29 -1.43
C GLU A 179 -13.29 7.22 -1.51
N GLY A 180 -13.03 6.08 -0.88
CA GLY A 180 -13.93 4.93 -0.86
C GLY A 180 -14.04 4.21 -2.20
N ARG A 181 -14.49 2.95 -2.13
CA ARG A 181 -14.67 2.09 -3.30
C ARG A 181 -15.80 2.59 -4.19
N ALA A 182 -15.70 2.36 -5.49
CA ALA A 182 -16.82 2.49 -6.40
C ALA A 182 -17.92 1.46 -6.03
N LYS A 183 -19.17 1.92 -6.00
CA LYS A 183 -20.35 1.08 -5.73
C LYS A 183 -21.12 0.75 -6.98
N ASP A 184 -20.73 1.35 -8.07
CA ASP A 184 -21.27 1.20 -9.40
C ASP A 184 -20.14 1.35 -10.43
N SER A 185 -20.44 1.26 -11.71
CA SER A 185 -19.44 1.41 -12.77
C SER A 185 -18.99 2.85 -13.01
N ASN A 186 -19.54 3.84 -12.28
CA ASN A 186 -19.18 5.24 -12.40
C ASN A 186 -18.01 5.61 -11.46
N ASP A 187 -16.82 5.18 -11.80
CA ASP A 187 -15.60 5.38 -11.01
C ASP A 187 -14.79 6.57 -11.54
N VAL A 188 -15.19 7.77 -11.10
CA VAL A 188 -14.59 9.04 -11.54
C VAL A 188 -13.48 9.47 -10.58
N THR A 189 -12.38 9.94 -11.15
CA THR A 189 -11.27 10.54 -10.37
C THR A 189 -11.74 11.78 -9.63
N GLN A 190 -11.53 11.81 -8.31
CA GLN A 190 -11.83 13.00 -7.50
C GLN A 190 -10.78 14.09 -7.70
N GLU A 191 -11.24 15.28 -8.04
CA GLU A 191 -10.40 16.47 -8.22
C GLU A 191 -9.57 16.78 -6.95
N SER A 192 -10.13 16.50 -5.77
CA SER A 192 -9.43 16.70 -4.49
C SER A 192 -8.17 15.85 -4.34
N VAL A 193 -8.14 14.64 -4.91
CA VAL A 193 -6.93 13.80 -4.91
C VAL A 193 -5.83 14.45 -5.75
N ILE A 194 -6.17 14.91 -6.96
CA ILE A 194 -5.20 15.57 -7.84
C ILE A 194 -4.69 16.88 -7.22
N LYS A 195 -5.59 17.68 -6.64
CA LYS A 195 -5.21 18.92 -5.94
C LYS A 195 -4.32 18.64 -4.73
N MET A 196 -4.62 17.59 -3.98
CA MET A 196 -3.78 17.17 -2.84
C MET A 196 -2.37 16.80 -3.30
N LEU A 197 -2.23 16.01 -4.35
CA LEU A 197 -0.93 15.59 -4.90
C LEU A 197 -0.06 16.78 -5.34
N ALA A 198 -0.68 17.86 -5.78
CA ALA A 198 0.00 19.09 -6.20
C ALA A 198 0.32 20.08 -5.06
N LEU A 199 -0.01 19.76 -3.79
CA LEU A 199 0.27 20.66 -2.64
C LEU A 199 1.75 20.75 -2.30
N ALA A 200 2.52 19.71 -2.55
CA ALA A 200 3.97 19.66 -2.42
C ALA A 200 4.63 19.64 -3.81
N GLY A 201 5.94 19.50 -3.81
CA GLY A 201 6.77 19.56 -5.01
C GLY A 201 7.53 20.88 -5.09
N GLU A 202 8.63 20.88 -5.84
CA GLU A 202 9.54 22.02 -5.94
C GLU A 202 9.20 22.94 -7.11
N ALA A 203 8.56 22.41 -8.13
CA ALA A 203 8.21 23.16 -9.33
C ALA A 203 7.14 24.24 -9.01
N PRO A 204 7.20 25.42 -9.66
CA PRO A 204 6.27 26.51 -9.38
C PRO A 204 4.84 26.22 -9.86
N GLY A 205 4.69 25.43 -10.94
CA GLY A 205 3.41 25.13 -11.56
C GLY A 205 2.75 23.86 -10.98
N ILE A 206 1.41 23.83 -10.92
CA ILE A 206 0.65 22.67 -10.45
C ILE A 206 0.95 21.45 -11.34
N VAL A 207 0.93 21.63 -12.66
CA VAL A 207 1.18 20.54 -13.63
C VAL A 207 2.60 20.01 -13.48
N ASP A 208 3.58 20.91 -13.33
CA ASP A 208 4.99 20.54 -13.20
C ASP A 208 5.23 19.71 -11.92
N ARG A 209 4.58 20.10 -10.78
CA ARG A 209 4.62 19.32 -9.54
C ARG A 209 4.00 17.91 -9.71
N LEU A 210 2.92 17.78 -10.46
CA LEU A 210 2.34 16.47 -10.75
C LEU A 210 3.27 15.64 -11.65
N MET A 211 3.99 16.27 -12.58
CA MET A 211 4.98 15.59 -13.41
C MET A 211 6.17 15.03 -12.61
N GLU A 212 6.53 15.65 -11.48
CA GLU A 212 7.56 15.13 -10.57
C GLU A 212 7.22 13.75 -9.99
N LEU A 213 5.94 13.38 -9.97
CA LEU A 213 5.45 12.14 -9.37
C LEU A 213 5.46 10.95 -10.34
N ASN A 214 5.83 11.13 -11.60
CA ASN A 214 5.76 10.06 -12.60
C ASN A 214 4.40 9.33 -12.57
N ILE A 215 3.28 10.08 -12.57
CA ILE A 215 1.94 9.51 -12.42
C ILE A 215 1.69 8.47 -13.50
N THR A 216 1.32 7.27 -13.05
CA THR A 216 1.01 6.12 -13.89
C THR A 216 -0.45 5.72 -13.62
N PRO A 217 -1.40 6.21 -14.44
CA PRO A 217 -2.78 5.78 -14.35
C PRO A 217 -2.89 4.27 -14.60
N THR A 218 -3.57 3.58 -13.70
CA THR A 218 -3.69 2.12 -13.75
C THR A 218 -5.15 1.73 -13.53
N SER A 219 -5.64 0.77 -14.29
CA SER A 219 -6.99 0.24 -14.15
C SER A 219 -6.94 -1.15 -13.56
N VAL A 220 -7.81 -1.38 -12.56
CA VAL A 220 -8.03 -2.71 -11.97
C VAL A 220 -9.45 -3.14 -12.33
N SER A 221 -9.60 -4.36 -12.81
CA SER A 221 -10.90 -4.95 -13.10
C SER A 221 -10.99 -6.37 -12.58
N TYR A 222 -12.19 -6.75 -12.14
CA TYR A 222 -12.51 -8.10 -11.69
C TYR A 222 -13.58 -8.67 -12.60
N GLU A 223 -13.58 -10.00 -12.79
CA GLU A 223 -14.59 -10.67 -13.62
C GLU A 223 -15.99 -10.55 -13.00
N TYR A 224 -16.04 -10.59 -11.66
CA TYR A 224 -17.27 -10.41 -10.87
C TYR A 224 -17.09 -9.20 -9.95
N ASP A 225 -17.98 -8.24 -10.09
CA ASP A 225 -18.02 -6.98 -9.35
C ASP A 225 -19.18 -6.98 -8.35
#